data_b967ca1af751f6610e04c40824e6f179
#
_entry.id   b967ca1af751f6610e04c40824e6f179
#
_cell.length_a   1.000
_cell.length_b   1.000
_cell.length_c   1.000
_cell.angle_alpha   90.00
_cell.angle_beta   90.00
_cell.angle_gamma   90.00
#
_symmetry.space_group_name_H-M   'P 1'
#
loop_
_entity.id
_entity.type
_entity.pdbx_description
1 polymer ?
#
loop_
_entity_poly.entity_id
_entity_poly.type
_entity_poly.pdbx_seq_one_letter_code
_entity_poly.pdbx_strand_id
1 'polypeptide(L)'
;MATFGMSILMALGLTNARAAQGESASGNGREVTNANTGTITVRGLGQEDGVYDQAKAYKIIEIQYDEETNEILYSWTREEIGALAKKAGYDSVESYAKGGDKAAKELYTQIIKKIPIGELKLIAVQPTSETSGTAVFRDLSMGQYIITAEGNYVYAPMTGTLEPKAENGVYKMYDLEIEAKAGKPSVDKKIQNGSHGNDNDSVAIKDKVRFLLETKVPDFPEEAVDQTFRLKDKMQEGLKGVEDLSIYNGNQRLSEKTDYIVTYYSDHTMTKKTENAKDAGSFLIEFAVDSKNVNGASLKVSYTSNATAKMIPGTATENTVTLEWPKNVWKQNSDYNTREKKVKVYTYGIKVIKYNDEKKELSGAEFTLYKDSECKEAFSFAKEADGIYSLSSKEVAASSNVVVDSNGQLTLKGLDEGNYYLKETKAPTGYALSREVKKVTIKDSGADTNKLTGKLQDDTDAYADITVINKKGFTLPKTGDNGMMLLTVFGTLMAISGVGLFVLARKKPQK
;
A
#
# COMPACT_ATOMS: atom_id res chain seq x y z
N MET A 1 -46.74 -37.07 -44.00
CA MET A 1 -47.77 -36.24 -43.35
C MET A 1 -47.13 -34.87 -43.21
N ALA A 2 -47.66 -33.90 -43.93
CA ALA A 2 -47.13 -32.58 -44.07
C ALA A 2 -47.31 -31.77 -42.77
N THR A 3 -46.23 -31.28 -42.20
CA THR A 3 -46.28 -30.21 -41.21
C THR A 3 -46.24 -28.90 -41.93
N PHE A 4 -47.39 -28.23 -41.92
CA PHE A 4 -47.50 -26.83 -42.37
C PHE A 4 -46.61 -25.94 -41.49
N GLY A 5 -45.53 -25.46 -42.06
CA GLY A 5 -44.77 -24.34 -41.53
C GLY A 5 -45.59 -23.07 -41.84
N MET A 6 -46.12 -22.44 -40.81
CA MET A 6 -46.77 -21.15 -40.88
C MET A 6 -45.68 -20.09 -40.95
N SER A 7 -45.37 -19.66 -42.19
CA SER A 7 -44.49 -18.52 -42.48
C SER A 7 -45.16 -17.26 -41.94
N ILE A 8 -44.72 -16.79 -40.78
CA ILE A 8 -45.06 -15.46 -40.30
C ILE A 8 -44.00 -14.53 -40.86
N LEU A 9 -44.38 -13.81 -41.93
CA LEU A 9 -43.66 -12.65 -42.44
C LEU A 9 -43.73 -11.54 -41.36
N MET A 10 -42.93 -11.67 -40.33
CA MET A 10 -42.61 -10.54 -39.47
C MET A 10 -41.24 -10.09 -39.90
N ALA A 11 -41.18 -8.95 -40.63
CA ALA A 11 -40.05 -8.06 -40.51
C ALA A 11 -39.94 -7.72 -39.00
N LEU A 12 -39.37 -8.62 -38.24
CA LEU A 12 -38.88 -8.32 -36.90
C LEU A 12 -37.77 -7.29 -37.11
N GLY A 13 -38.22 -6.01 -37.15
CA GLY A 13 -37.28 -4.97 -36.79
C GLY A 13 -36.75 -5.34 -35.43
N LEU A 14 -35.68 -6.16 -35.41
CA LEU A 14 -34.73 -6.19 -34.34
C LEU A 14 -34.12 -4.79 -34.33
N THR A 15 -34.95 -3.82 -33.87
CA THR A 15 -34.48 -2.51 -33.53
C THR A 15 -33.42 -2.73 -32.46
N ASN A 16 -32.16 -2.79 -32.96
CA ASN A 16 -30.98 -2.62 -32.14
C ASN A 16 -31.19 -3.13 -30.72
N ALA A 17 -31.04 -4.45 -30.53
CA ALA A 17 -30.51 -4.90 -29.26
C ALA A 17 -29.13 -4.21 -29.13
N ARG A 18 -29.13 -2.94 -28.74
CA ARG A 18 -27.92 -2.28 -28.31
C ARG A 18 -27.51 -3.05 -27.09
N ALA A 19 -26.54 -3.95 -27.28
CA ALA A 19 -25.79 -4.44 -26.16
C ALA A 19 -25.47 -3.24 -25.26
N ALA A 20 -25.49 -3.41 -23.98
CA ALA A 20 -25.04 -2.39 -23.00
C ALA A 20 -23.59 -1.90 -23.28
N GLN A 21 -23.06 -2.21 -24.41
CA GLN A 21 -21.72 -2.04 -24.95
C GLN A 21 -21.87 -1.47 -26.35
N GLY A 22 -21.57 -0.24 -26.60
CA GLY A 22 -21.68 0.43 -27.88
C GLY A 22 -21.36 -0.43 -29.12
N GLU A 23 -22.30 -1.32 -29.52
CA GLU A 23 -22.22 -2.07 -30.76
C GLU A 23 -22.60 -1.14 -31.91
N SER A 24 -21.75 -1.04 -32.92
CA SER A 24 -22.03 -0.24 -34.13
C SER A 24 -21.71 -1.02 -35.38
N ALA A 25 -22.58 -0.88 -36.41
CA ALA A 25 -22.28 -1.40 -37.75
C ALA A 25 -21.12 -0.61 -38.36
N SER A 26 -20.12 -1.29 -38.92
CA SER A 26 -18.99 -0.66 -39.59
C SER A 26 -18.92 -1.02 -41.07
N GLY A 27 -18.58 -0.04 -41.90
CA GLY A 27 -18.36 -0.22 -43.33
C GLY A 27 -19.62 -0.16 -44.22
N ASN A 28 -19.45 -0.40 -45.51
CA ASN A 28 -20.53 -0.50 -46.48
C ASN A 28 -21.17 -1.90 -46.41
N GLY A 29 -22.50 -1.97 -46.28
CA GLY A 29 -23.20 -3.26 -46.27
C GLY A 29 -22.95 -4.06 -47.54
N ARG A 30 -22.77 -5.35 -47.40
CA ARG A 30 -22.64 -6.32 -48.50
C ARG A 30 -23.94 -7.06 -48.69
N GLU A 31 -24.37 -7.26 -49.94
CA GLU A 31 -25.52 -8.13 -50.22
C GLU A 31 -25.32 -9.53 -49.68
N VAL A 32 -26.36 -10.12 -49.11
CA VAL A 32 -26.28 -11.39 -48.42
C VAL A 32 -26.42 -12.57 -49.36
N THR A 33 -25.54 -13.55 -49.17
CA THR A 33 -25.67 -14.90 -49.77
C THR A 33 -25.45 -15.92 -48.65
N ASN A 34 -25.79 -17.18 -48.83
CA ASN A 34 -25.58 -18.25 -47.85
C ASN A 34 -24.13 -18.45 -47.42
N ALA A 35 -23.17 -17.91 -48.17
CA ALA A 35 -21.73 -18.03 -47.89
C ALA A 35 -21.12 -16.79 -47.19
N ASN A 36 -21.90 -15.81 -46.82
CA ASN A 36 -21.36 -14.56 -46.30
C ASN A 36 -20.82 -14.72 -44.86
N THR A 37 -19.61 -14.21 -44.71
CA THR A 37 -18.97 -14.05 -43.42
C THR A 37 -18.80 -12.59 -43.05
N GLY A 38 -18.72 -12.28 -41.77
CA GLY A 38 -18.51 -10.93 -41.25
C GLY A 38 -17.32 -10.85 -40.32
N THR A 39 -17.04 -9.63 -39.93
CA THR A 39 -15.98 -9.34 -38.95
C THR A 39 -16.60 -8.74 -37.69
N ILE A 40 -16.15 -9.20 -36.52
CA ILE A 40 -16.40 -8.53 -35.25
C ILE A 40 -15.07 -7.96 -34.75
N THR A 41 -15.03 -6.66 -34.49
CA THR A 41 -13.90 -5.95 -33.91
C THR A 41 -14.25 -5.54 -32.50
N VAL A 42 -13.50 -6.02 -31.52
CA VAL A 42 -13.63 -5.62 -30.11
C VAL A 42 -12.53 -4.62 -29.79
N ARG A 43 -12.91 -3.43 -29.34
CA ARG A 43 -12.00 -2.35 -28.92
C ARG A 43 -12.05 -2.17 -27.41
N GLY A 44 -11.10 -1.39 -26.87
CA GLY A 44 -11.09 -1.06 -25.44
C GLY A 44 -10.59 -2.20 -24.54
N LEU A 45 -9.90 -3.19 -25.10
CA LEU A 45 -9.21 -4.22 -24.31
C LEU A 45 -8.03 -3.61 -23.59
N GLY A 46 -7.81 -4.02 -22.33
CA GLY A 46 -6.75 -3.52 -21.47
C GLY A 46 -5.37 -3.93 -21.95
N GLN A 47 -4.40 -3.10 -21.60
CA GLN A 47 -2.99 -3.38 -21.77
C GLN A 47 -2.23 -2.97 -20.52
N GLU A 48 -1.30 -3.81 -20.08
CA GLU A 48 -0.34 -3.48 -19.03
C GLU A 48 1.01 -4.14 -19.29
N ASP A 49 2.10 -3.38 -19.17
CA ASP A 49 3.46 -3.83 -19.38
C ASP A 49 3.72 -4.55 -20.73
N GLY A 50 3.03 -4.10 -21.78
CA GLY A 50 3.12 -4.70 -23.11
C GLY A 50 2.28 -5.97 -23.31
N VAL A 51 1.57 -6.43 -22.29
CA VAL A 51 0.67 -7.58 -22.36
C VAL A 51 -0.76 -7.08 -22.57
N TYR A 52 -1.43 -7.60 -23.60
CA TYR A 52 -2.82 -7.31 -23.92
C TYR A 52 -3.75 -8.30 -23.25
N ASP A 53 -4.92 -7.80 -22.82
CA ASP A 53 -6.00 -8.67 -22.39
C ASP A 53 -6.56 -9.42 -23.61
N GLN A 54 -6.91 -10.69 -23.40
CA GLN A 54 -7.30 -11.60 -24.46
C GLN A 54 -8.80 -11.71 -24.58
N ALA A 55 -9.32 -11.76 -25.82
CA ALA A 55 -10.73 -11.98 -26.09
C ALA A 55 -10.96 -13.31 -26.85
N LYS A 56 -12.12 -13.94 -26.58
CA LYS A 56 -12.58 -15.16 -27.28
C LYS A 56 -14.06 -15.01 -27.61
N ALA A 57 -14.46 -15.42 -28.81
CA ALA A 57 -15.85 -15.41 -29.25
C ALA A 57 -16.40 -16.84 -29.31
N TYR A 58 -17.67 -17.00 -28.91
CA TYR A 58 -18.37 -18.29 -28.91
C TYR A 58 -19.74 -18.09 -29.55
N LYS A 59 -20.02 -18.82 -30.64
CA LYS A 59 -21.29 -18.75 -31.35
C LYS A 59 -22.37 -19.48 -30.55
N ILE A 60 -23.48 -18.81 -30.27
CA ILE A 60 -24.62 -19.37 -29.50
C ILE A 60 -25.89 -19.50 -30.34
N ILE A 61 -26.06 -18.66 -31.38
CA ILE A 61 -27.15 -18.75 -32.33
C ILE A 61 -26.55 -18.86 -33.73
N GLU A 62 -27.06 -19.80 -34.50
CA GLU A 62 -26.85 -19.92 -35.95
C GLU A 62 -27.89 -19.07 -36.66
N ILE A 63 -27.42 -18.25 -37.61
CA ILE A 63 -28.31 -17.46 -38.49
C ILE A 63 -28.01 -17.89 -39.92
N GLN A 64 -29.05 -18.25 -40.65
CA GLN A 64 -28.98 -18.65 -42.05
C GLN A 64 -29.92 -17.78 -42.87
N TYR A 65 -29.53 -17.43 -44.09
CA TYR A 65 -30.35 -16.76 -45.06
C TYR A 65 -30.76 -17.78 -46.11
N ASP A 66 -32.05 -17.96 -46.29
CA ASP A 66 -32.64 -18.80 -47.32
C ASP A 66 -32.90 -17.93 -48.58
N GLU A 67 -32.07 -18.17 -49.61
CA GLU A 67 -32.15 -17.42 -50.88
C GLU A 67 -33.42 -17.74 -51.68
N GLU A 68 -34.01 -18.94 -51.51
CA GLU A 68 -35.23 -19.33 -52.22
C GLU A 68 -36.48 -18.66 -51.62
N THR A 69 -36.57 -18.61 -50.30
CA THR A 69 -37.72 -18.03 -49.60
C THR A 69 -37.50 -16.58 -49.20
N ASN A 70 -36.26 -16.06 -49.32
CA ASN A 70 -35.84 -14.73 -48.86
C ASN A 70 -36.14 -14.52 -47.38
N GLU A 71 -35.92 -15.56 -46.60
CA GLU A 71 -36.17 -15.56 -45.14
C GLU A 71 -34.89 -15.75 -44.34
N ILE A 72 -34.87 -15.21 -43.11
CA ILE A 72 -33.82 -15.42 -42.12
C ILE A 72 -34.26 -16.49 -41.11
N LEU A 73 -33.48 -17.54 -40.97
CA LEU A 73 -33.72 -18.64 -40.07
C LEU A 73 -32.76 -18.61 -38.87
N TYR A 74 -33.29 -18.83 -37.68
CA TYR A 74 -32.55 -18.83 -36.45
C TYR A 74 -32.60 -20.22 -35.79
N SER A 75 -31.47 -20.66 -35.26
CA SER A 75 -31.43 -21.91 -34.47
C SER A 75 -30.35 -21.82 -33.40
N TRP A 76 -30.54 -22.56 -32.29
CA TRP A 76 -29.52 -22.69 -31.30
C TRP A 76 -28.34 -23.55 -31.82
N THR A 77 -27.09 -23.13 -31.60
CA THR A 77 -25.91 -23.92 -31.96
C THR A 77 -25.83 -25.21 -31.19
N ARG A 78 -26.49 -25.28 -30.03
CA ARG A 78 -26.54 -26.45 -29.14
C ARG A 78 -27.90 -26.51 -28.46
N GLU A 79 -28.45 -27.70 -28.29
CA GLU A 79 -29.72 -27.93 -27.57
C GLU A 79 -29.63 -27.47 -26.11
N GLU A 80 -28.46 -27.65 -25.49
CA GLU A 80 -28.21 -27.23 -24.10
C GLU A 80 -28.37 -25.72 -23.93
N ILE A 81 -27.99 -24.90 -24.93
CA ILE A 81 -28.20 -23.44 -24.91
C ILE A 81 -29.67 -23.12 -24.93
N GLY A 82 -30.45 -23.78 -25.80
CA GLY A 82 -31.91 -23.64 -25.83
C GLY A 82 -32.56 -24.05 -24.49
N ALA A 83 -32.07 -25.10 -23.85
CA ALA A 83 -32.55 -25.51 -22.53
C ALA A 83 -32.20 -24.47 -21.44
N LEU A 84 -31.05 -23.79 -21.54
CA LEU A 84 -30.69 -22.68 -20.63
C LEU A 84 -31.52 -21.43 -20.89
N ALA A 85 -31.78 -21.10 -22.16
CA ALA A 85 -32.67 -20.02 -22.56
C ALA A 85 -34.09 -20.23 -22.02
N LYS A 86 -34.60 -21.45 -22.11
CA LYS A 86 -35.92 -21.81 -21.56
C LYS A 86 -35.97 -21.64 -20.04
N LYS A 87 -34.88 -21.99 -19.31
CA LYS A 87 -34.77 -21.73 -17.85
C LYS A 87 -34.72 -20.24 -17.52
N ALA A 88 -34.24 -19.41 -18.44
CA ALA A 88 -34.26 -17.96 -18.34
C ALA A 88 -35.61 -17.33 -18.77
N GLY A 89 -36.60 -18.16 -19.19
CA GLY A 89 -37.94 -17.70 -19.56
C GLY A 89 -38.16 -17.52 -21.05
N TYR A 90 -37.27 -18.02 -21.92
CA TYR A 90 -37.35 -17.93 -23.37
C TYR A 90 -37.60 -19.28 -24.02
N ASP A 91 -38.83 -19.55 -24.46
CA ASP A 91 -39.24 -20.87 -24.97
C ASP A 91 -38.73 -21.15 -26.40
N SER A 92 -38.33 -20.13 -27.14
CA SER A 92 -37.81 -20.25 -28.50
C SER A 92 -36.72 -19.21 -28.79
N VAL A 93 -35.98 -19.39 -29.89
CA VAL A 93 -34.98 -18.41 -30.35
C VAL A 93 -35.61 -17.07 -30.64
N GLU A 94 -36.82 -17.04 -31.19
CA GLU A 94 -37.55 -15.83 -31.52
C GLU A 94 -38.02 -15.10 -30.25
N SER A 95 -38.45 -15.83 -29.21
CA SER A 95 -38.82 -15.23 -27.93
C SER A 95 -37.59 -14.65 -27.23
N TYR A 96 -36.44 -15.30 -27.34
CA TYR A 96 -35.17 -14.81 -26.86
C TYR A 96 -34.74 -13.54 -27.63
N ALA A 97 -34.76 -13.58 -28.96
CA ALA A 97 -34.39 -12.43 -29.80
C ALA A 97 -35.20 -11.18 -29.49
N LYS A 98 -36.51 -11.35 -29.23
CA LYS A 98 -37.40 -10.24 -28.78
C LYS A 98 -37.02 -9.66 -27.41
N GLY A 99 -36.35 -10.43 -26.55
CA GLY A 99 -35.90 -10.01 -25.22
C GLY A 99 -34.72 -9.03 -25.25
N GLY A 100 -34.03 -8.93 -26.38
CA GLY A 100 -32.92 -8.00 -26.58
C GLY A 100 -31.80 -8.13 -25.55
N ASP A 101 -31.25 -7.01 -25.12
CA ASP A 101 -30.10 -6.97 -24.15
C ASP A 101 -30.40 -7.69 -22.85
N LYS A 102 -31.66 -7.63 -22.35
CA LYS A 102 -32.06 -8.33 -21.14
C LYS A 102 -31.93 -9.84 -21.32
N ALA A 103 -32.45 -10.36 -22.44
CA ALA A 103 -32.37 -11.78 -22.74
C ALA A 103 -30.92 -12.25 -22.93
N ALA A 104 -30.10 -11.45 -23.61
CA ALA A 104 -28.67 -11.72 -23.79
C ALA A 104 -27.96 -11.81 -22.45
N LYS A 105 -28.20 -10.87 -21.54
CA LYS A 105 -27.61 -10.84 -20.19
C LYS A 105 -28.06 -12.05 -19.35
N GLU A 106 -29.36 -12.37 -19.35
CA GLU A 106 -29.90 -13.50 -18.61
C GLU A 106 -29.36 -14.85 -19.13
N LEU A 107 -29.29 -15.03 -20.45
CA LEU A 107 -28.73 -16.24 -21.06
C LEU A 107 -27.23 -16.35 -20.77
N TYR A 108 -26.48 -15.26 -20.92
CA TYR A 108 -25.06 -15.19 -20.59
C TYR A 108 -24.81 -15.66 -19.13
N THR A 109 -25.60 -15.15 -18.20
CA THR A 109 -25.55 -15.54 -16.78
C THR A 109 -25.82 -17.04 -16.59
N GLN A 110 -26.84 -17.60 -17.26
CA GLN A 110 -27.15 -19.04 -17.17
C GLN A 110 -25.99 -19.90 -17.71
N ILE A 111 -25.38 -19.49 -18.82
CA ILE A 111 -24.21 -20.19 -19.40
C ILE A 111 -23.05 -20.15 -18.42
N ILE A 112 -22.67 -18.99 -17.91
CA ILE A 112 -21.49 -18.82 -17.05
C ILE A 112 -21.64 -19.49 -15.69
N LYS A 113 -22.81 -19.34 -15.02
CA LYS A 113 -23.01 -19.84 -13.66
C LYS A 113 -23.29 -21.34 -13.59
N LYS A 114 -23.87 -21.93 -14.59
CA LYS A 114 -24.37 -23.32 -14.52
C LYS A 114 -23.54 -24.32 -15.30
N ILE A 115 -22.98 -23.90 -16.42
CA ILE A 115 -22.19 -24.77 -17.27
C ILE A 115 -20.99 -23.96 -17.76
N PRO A 116 -19.77 -24.31 -17.36
CA PRO A 116 -18.57 -23.69 -17.94
C PRO A 116 -18.63 -23.73 -19.48
N ILE A 117 -18.30 -22.62 -20.13
CA ILE A 117 -18.39 -22.52 -21.60
C ILE A 117 -17.73 -23.71 -22.31
N GLY A 118 -16.62 -24.22 -21.75
CA GLY A 118 -15.93 -25.40 -22.29
C GLY A 118 -16.75 -26.70 -22.24
N GLU A 119 -17.64 -26.86 -21.25
CA GLU A 119 -18.52 -28.05 -21.14
C GLU A 119 -19.67 -28.02 -22.15
N LEU A 120 -20.06 -26.83 -22.59
CA LEU A 120 -21.04 -26.68 -23.68
C LEU A 120 -20.48 -27.10 -25.03
N LYS A 121 -19.19 -27.48 -25.11
CA LYS A 121 -18.48 -27.85 -26.33
C LYS A 121 -18.60 -26.76 -27.43
N LEU A 122 -18.77 -25.53 -27.02
CA LEU A 122 -18.69 -24.38 -27.95
C LEU A 122 -17.25 -24.19 -28.39
N ILE A 123 -17.06 -24.05 -29.70
CA ILE A 123 -15.73 -23.80 -30.26
C ILE A 123 -15.40 -22.34 -30.03
N ALA A 124 -14.30 -22.10 -29.33
CA ALA A 124 -13.77 -20.76 -29.17
C ALA A 124 -13.17 -20.27 -30.49
N VAL A 125 -13.67 -19.19 -31.00
CA VAL A 125 -13.04 -18.49 -32.13
C VAL A 125 -11.98 -17.56 -31.53
N GLN A 126 -10.74 -17.73 -31.97
CA GLN A 126 -9.64 -16.85 -31.62
C GLN A 126 -9.63 -15.63 -32.56
N PRO A 127 -9.21 -14.45 -32.07
CA PRO A 127 -9.05 -13.30 -32.94
C PRO A 127 -7.96 -13.57 -33.99
N THR A 128 -8.18 -13.07 -35.20
CA THR A 128 -7.20 -13.18 -36.29
C THR A 128 -6.06 -12.16 -36.15
N SER A 129 -6.28 -11.10 -35.38
CA SER A 129 -5.26 -10.14 -34.99
C SER A 129 -5.58 -9.51 -33.65
N GLU A 130 -4.55 -9.29 -32.83
CA GLU A 130 -4.61 -8.56 -31.56
C GLU A 130 -3.54 -7.47 -31.59
N THR A 131 -3.97 -6.20 -31.56
CA THR A 131 -3.04 -5.07 -31.53
C THR A 131 -3.64 -3.93 -30.71
N SER A 132 -2.81 -3.33 -29.84
CA SER A 132 -3.14 -2.07 -29.12
C SER A 132 -4.55 -2.02 -28.51
N GLY A 133 -4.96 -3.07 -27.78
CA GLY A 133 -6.28 -3.10 -27.12
C GLY A 133 -7.44 -3.40 -28.06
N THR A 134 -7.17 -4.03 -29.22
CA THR A 134 -8.19 -4.40 -30.21
C THR A 134 -8.03 -5.87 -30.59
N ALA A 135 -9.12 -6.64 -30.53
CA ALA A 135 -9.22 -8.00 -31.04
C ALA A 135 -10.14 -8.04 -32.26
N VAL A 136 -9.69 -8.64 -33.38
CA VAL A 136 -10.44 -8.72 -34.61
C VAL A 136 -10.73 -10.18 -34.93
N PHE A 137 -11.99 -10.53 -35.02
CA PHE A 137 -12.51 -11.84 -35.43
C PHE A 137 -13.00 -11.76 -36.86
N ARG A 138 -12.29 -12.36 -37.81
CA ARG A 138 -12.63 -12.36 -39.24
C ARG A 138 -13.31 -13.66 -39.64
N ASP A 139 -13.97 -13.61 -40.81
CA ASP A 139 -14.58 -14.75 -41.42
C ASP A 139 -15.62 -15.49 -40.57
N LEU A 140 -16.25 -14.74 -39.65
CA LEU A 140 -17.31 -15.28 -38.84
C LEU A 140 -18.58 -15.48 -39.66
N SER A 141 -19.18 -16.68 -39.59
CA SER A 141 -20.51 -16.91 -40.21
C SER A 141 -21.58 -16.14 -39.46
N MET A 142 -22.71 -15.88 -40.13
CA MET A 142 -23.87 -15.22 -39.53
C MET A 142 -24.28 -15.92 -38.24
N GLY A 143 -24.60 -15.15 -37.20
CA GLY A 143 -24.96 -15.69 -35.89
C GLY A 143 -24.79 -14.69 -34.75
N GLN A 144 -25.22 -15.09 -33.57
CA GLN A 144 -24.95 -14.36 -32.35
C GLN A 144 -23.78 -15.00 -31.60
N TYR A 145 -22.86 -14.16 -31.14
CA TYR A 145 -21.67 -14.53 -30.44
C TYR A 145 -21.68 -13.96 -29.02
N ILE A 146 -21.31 -14.79 -28.02
CA ILE A 146 -20.84 -14.32 -26.73
C ILE A 146 -19.35 -14.10 -26.84
N ILE A 147 -18.88 -12.97 -26.31
CA ILE A 147 -17.46 -12.61 -26.30
C ILE A 147 -17.01 -12.47 -24.84
N THR A 148 -16.00 -13.19 -24.47
CA THR A 148 -15.35 -13.10 -23.16
C THR A 148 -14.03 -12.38 -23.31
N ALA A 149 -13.63 -11.63 -22.29
CA ALA A 149 -12.28 -11.10 -22.18
C ALA A 149 -11.72 -11.40 -20.80
N GLU A 150 -10.42 -11.64 -20.73
CA GLU A 150 -9.67 -11.95 -19.52
C GLU A 150 -8.30 -11.29 -19.55
N GLY A 151 -7.77 -10.92 -18.38
CA GLY A 151 -6.45 -10.32 -18.24
C GLY A 151 -6.39 -9.29 -17.12
N ASN A 152 -5.84 -8.12 -17.39
CA ASN A 152 -5.55 -7.10 -16.39
C ASN A 152 -6.77 -6.27 -15.96
N TYR A 153 -7.85 -6.27 -16.75
CA TYR A 153 -9.05 -5.49 -16.49
C TYR A 153 -10.23 -6.41 -16.16
N VAL A 154 -11.26 -5.84 -15.54
CA VAL A 154 -12.56 -6.51 -15.33
C VAL A 154 -13.49 -6.10 -16.45
N TYR A 155 -14.12 -7.10 -17.11
CA TYR A 155 -14.96 -6.89 -18.27
C TYR A 155 -16.42 -7.20 -18.00
N ALA A 156 -17.30 -6.31 -18.46
CA ALA A 156 -18.73 -6.62 -18.58
C ALA A 156 -18.97 -7.67 -19.69
N PRO A 157 -20.10 -8.39 -19.64
CA PRO A 157 -20.49 -9.31 -20.71
C PRO A 157 -20.55 -8.60 -22.07
N MET A 158 -20.06 -9.27 -23.12
CA MET A 158 -20.11 -8.78 -24.50
C MET A 158 -20.88 -9.77 -25.37
N THR A 159 -21.71 -9.24 -26.24
CA THR A 159 -22.40 -10.02 -27.30
C THR A 159 -22.29 -9.28 -28.61
N GLY A 160 -22.26 -10.00 -29.74
CA GLY A 160 -22.27 -9.42 -31.07
C GLY A 160 -23.12 -10.28 -31.99
N THR A 161 -23.98 -9.65 -32.77
CA THR A 161 -24.88 -10.37 -33.71
C THR A 161 -24.55 -9.97 -35.13
N LEU A 162 -24.00 -10.91 -35.91
CA LEU A 162 -23.85 -10.78 -37.35
C LEU A 162 -25.09 -11.29 -38.03
N GLU A 163 -26.00 -10.36 -38.31
CA GLU A 163 -27.27 -10.69 -38.99
C GLU A 163 -27.52 -9.76 -40.19
N PRO A 164 -28.23 -10.26 -41.23
CA PRO A 164 -28.61 -9.44 -42.36
C PRO A 164 -29.66 -8.40 -41.96
N LYS A 165 -29.54 -7.19 -42.51
CA LYS A 165 -30.49 -6.11 -42.35
C LYS A 165 -31.18 -5.83 -43.70
N ALA A 166 -32.53 -5.81 -43.71
CA ALA A 166 -33.28 -5.48 -44.92
C ALA A 166 -33.17 -3.97 -45.23
N GLU A 167 -32.64 -3.66 -46.42
CA GLU A 167 -32.52 -2.30 -46.93
C GLU A 167 -33.05 -2.25 -48.36
N ASN A 168 -34.08 -1.47 -48.59
CA ASN A 168 -34.71 -1.33 -49.92
C ASN A 168 -35.09 -2.66 -50.60
N GLY A 169 -35.52 -3.66 -49.81
CA GLY A 169 -35.91 -4.99 -50.32
C GLY A 169 -34.75 -5.97 -50.53
N VAL A 170 -33.54 -5.57 -50.20
CA VAL A 170 -32.34 -6.43 -50.27
C VAL A 170 -31.77 -6.57 -48.87
N TYR A 171 -31.36 -7.77 -48.49
CA TYR A 171 -30.65 -7.99 -47.26
C TYR A 171 -29.15 -7.66 -47.43
N LYS A 172 -28.63 -6.90 -46.46
CA LYS A 172 -27.21 -6.56 -46.38
C LYS A 172 -26.62 -6.96 -45.05
N MET A 173 -25.40 -7.44 -45.07
CA MET A 173 -24.61 -7.76 -43.87
C MET A 173 -23.54 -6.71 -43.61
N TYR A 174 -23.36 -6.38 -42.36
CA TYR A 174 -22.38 -5.40 -41.87
C TYR A 174 -21.42 -6.05 -40.91
N ASP A 175 -20.19 -5.56 -40.94
CA ASP A 175 -19.22 -5.87 -39.90
C ASP A 175 -19.59 -5.11 -38.59
N LEU A 176 -19.16 -5.60 -37.43
CA LEU A 176 -19.51 -5.03 -36.14
C LEU A 176 -18.27 -4.48 -35.42
N GLU A 177 -18.47 -3.38 -34.76
CA GLU A 177 -17.53 -2.88 -33.74
C GLU A 177 -18.19 -2.90 -32.36
N ILE A 178 -17.48 -3.43 -31.37
CA ILE A 178 -17.92 -3.54 -29.97
C ILE A 178 -16.90 -2.84 -29.10
N GLU A 179 -17.36 -1.87 -28.32
CA GLU A 179 -16.51 -1.22 -27.31
C GLU A 179 -16.64 -1.98 -26.00
N ALA A 180 -15.54 -2.58 -25.53
CA ALA A 180 -15.53 -3.32 -24.29
C ALA A 180 -15.67 -2.38 -23.08
N LYS A 181 -16.66 -2.64 -22.23
CA LYS A 181 -16.72 -1.99 -20.92
C LYS A 181 -15.72 -2.66 -20.00
N ALA A 182 -14.59 -1.99 -19.81
CA ALA A 182 -13.47 -2.48 -19.01
C ALA A 182 -13.23 -1.57 -17.82
N GLY A 183 -13.15 -2.14 -16.65
CA GLY A 183 -12.75 -1.45 -15.42
C GLY A 183 -11.31 -1.76 -15.05
N LYS A 184 -10.44 -0.72 -14.95
CA LYS A 184 -9.05 -0.86 -14.53
C LYS A 184 -8.94 -0.76 -13.01
N PRO A 185 -8.57 -1.84 -12.28
CA PRO A 185 -8.27 -1.75 -10.86
C PRO A 185 -6.98 -0.95 -10.62
N SER A 186 -6.93 -0.20 -9.54
CA SER A 186 -5.72 0.52 -9.15
C SER A 186 -5.57 0.58 -7.65
N VAL A 187 -4.34 0.68 -7.18
CA VAL A 187 -4.00 0.96 -5.79
C VAL A 187 -2.84 1.93 -5.72
N ASP A 188 -2.93 2.89 -4.81
CA ASP A 188 -1.84 3.76 -4.38
C ASP A 188 -1.76 3.75 -2.84
N LYS A 189 -0.59 4.04 -2.30
CA LYS A 189 -0.34 4.11 -0.86
C LYS A 189 0.55 5.29 -0.55
N LYS A 190 0.17 6.05 0.49
CA LYS A 190 0.84 7.28 0.89
C LYS A 190 0.99 7.35 2.41
N ILE A 191 2.00 8.06 2.88
CA ILE A 191 2.09 8.54 4.25
C ILE A 191 1.39 9.90 4.31
N GLN A 192 0.43 10.06 5.22
CA GLN A 192 -0.27 11.33 5.42
C GLN A 192 0.42 12.18 6.48
N ASN A 193 0.55 13.48 6.20
CA ASN A 193 1.14 14.45 7.11
C ASN A 193 2.61 14.18 7.46
N GLY A 194 3.31 13.43 6.60
CA GLY A 194 4.74 13.25 6.69
C GLY A 194 5.49 14.52 6.30
N SER A 195 6.71 14.68 6.82
CA SER A 195 7.56 15.84 6.55
C SER A 195 8.24 15.75 5.17
N HIS A 196 8.33 14.55 4.59
CA HIS A 196 9.10 14.25 3.37
C HIS A 196 8.25 13.68 2.23
N GLY A 197 7.02 14.16 2.08
CA GLY A 197 6.15 13.77 0.98
C GLY A 197 5.31 12.51 1.29
N ASN A 198 4.89 11.83 0.21
CA ASN A 198 3.91 10.75 0.34
C ASN A 198 4.52 9.35 0.40
N ASP A 199 5.71 9.16 -0.15
CA ASP A 199 6.32 7.83 -0.34
C ASP A 199 7.30 7.43 0.76
N ASN A 200 7.82 8.39 1.50
CA ASN A 200 8.72 8.16 2.62
C ASN A 200 8.65 9.27 3.66
N ASP A 201 9.00 8.94 4.91
CA ASP A 201 9.06 9.86 6.02
C ASP A 201 10.02 9.36 7.09
N SER A 202 10.40 10.22 8.04
CA SER A 202 11.13 9.86 9.24
C SER A 202 10.26 10.02 10.47
N VAL A 203 10.52 9.22 11.49
CA VAL A 203 9.75 9.24 12.75
C VAL A 203 10.62 8.84 13.93
N ALA A 204 10.24 9.30 15.11
CA ALA A 204 10.75 8.74 16.35
C ALA A 204 9.98 7.47 16.75
N ILE A 205 10.64 6.58 17.52
CA ILE A 205 9.96 5.44 18.14
C ILE A 205 8.78 5.97 18.97
N LYS A 206 7.58 5.36 18.79
CA LYS A 206 6.25 5.66 19.34
C LYS A 206 5.44 6.71 18.60
N ASP A 207 6.03 7.37 17.63
CA ASP A 207 5.23 8.22 16.77
C ASP A 207 4.21 7.38 16.02
N LYS A 208 3.09 7.99 15.75
CA LYS A 208 2.01 7.42 14.97
C LYS A 208 2.20 7.80 13.50
N VAL A 209 2.35 6.80 12.67
CA VAL A 209 2.41 6.97 11.21
C VAL A 209 1.03 6.76 10.64
N ARG A 210 0.50 7.75 9.94
CA ARG A 210 -0.80 7.66 9.29
C ARG A 210 -0.63 7.29 7.82
N PHE A 211 -1.30 6.22 7.41
CA PHE A 211 -1.30 5.73 6.03
C PHE A 211 -2.64 6.01 5.35
N LEU A 212 -2.57 6.33 4.06
CA LEU A 212 -3.71 6.44 3.16
C LEU A 212 -3.50 5.49 1.98
N LEU A 213 -4.50 4.66 1.72
CA LEU A 213 -4.61 3.83 0.53
C LEU A 213 -5.73 4.41 -0.34
N GLU A 214 -5.47 4.57 -1.61
CA GLU A 214 -6.47 4.96 -2.60
C GLU A 214 -6.61 3.81 -3.61
N THR A 215 -7.82 3.30 -3.80
CA THR A 215 -8.06 2.18 -4.70
C THR A 215 -9.29 2.43 -5.56
N LYS A 216 -9.20 2.01 -6.84
CA LYS A 216 -10.35 2.02 -7.76
C LYS A 216 -10.88 0.59 -7.87
N VAL A 217 -12.11 0.40 -7.41
CA VAL A 217 -12.87 -0.83 -7.64
C VAL A 217 -13.45 -0.73 -9.05
N PRO A 218 -13.24 -1.72 -9.93
CA PRO A 218 -13.91 -1.75 -11.22
C PRO A 218 -15.41 -2.03 -11.08
N ASP A 219 -16.18 -1.78 -12.12
CA ASP A 219 -17.57 -2.23 -12.19
C ASP A 219 -17.59 -3.74 -12.40
N PHE A 220 -17.77 -4.51 -11.32
CA PHE A 220 -18.01 -5.94 -11.41
C PHE A 220 -19.42 -6.18 -11.93
N PRO A 221 -19.60 -7.04 -12.95
CA PRO A 221 -20.92 -7.49 -13.34
C PRO A 221 -21.65 -8.17 -12.16
N GLU A 222 -22.93 -7.90 -11.99
CA GLU A 222 -23.75 -8.46 -10.91
C GLU A 222 -23.72 -10.00 -10.90
N GLU A 223 -23.64 -10.59 -12.11
CA GLU A 223 -23.64 -12.03 -12.32
C GLU A 223 -22.25 -12.66 -12.29
N ALA A 224 -21.18 -11.89 -12.07
CA ALA A 224 -19.82 -12.41 -12.00
C ALA A 224 -19.70 -13.54 -10.94
N VAL A 225 -19.01 -14.60 -11.33
CA VAL A 225 -18.84 -15.81 -10.49
C VAL A 225 -17.77 -15.58 -9.44
N ASP A 226 -16.68 -14.91 -9.82
CA ASP A 226 -15.62 -14.48 -8.90
C ASP A 226 -15.63 -12.96 -8.79
N GLN A 227 -16.04 -12.48 -7.64
CA GLN A 227 -16.14 -11.06 -7.30
C GLN A 227 -15.08 -10.65 -6.28
N THR A 228 -13.94 -11.36 -6.24
CA THR A 228 -12.87 -11.07 -5.30
C THR A 228 -12.23 -9.72 -5.61
N PHE A 229 -12.23 -8.82 -4.62
CA PHE A 229 -11.47 -7.57 -4.64
C PHE A 229 -10.94 -7.31 -3.24
N ARG A 230 -9.62 -7.36 -3.05
CA ARG A 230 -9.05 -7.31 -1.71
C ARG A 230 -7.70 -6.62 -1.64
N LEU A 231 -7.45 -5.98 -0.51
CA LEU A 231 -6.20 -5.34 -0.16
C LEU A 231 -5.51 -6.13 0.95
N LYS A 232 -4.28 -6.55 0.71
CA LYS A 232 -3.36 -7.11 1.70
C LYS A 232 -2.35 -6.05 2.08
N ASP A 233 -2.34 -5.63 3.33
CA ASP A 233 -1.40 -4.63 3.84
C ASP A 233 -0.41 -5.28 4.79
N LYS A 234 0.87 -5.17 4.48
CA LYS A 234 1.98 -5.81 5.21
C LYS A 234 2.96 -4.77 5.70
N MET A 235 3.00 -4.58 6.99
CA MET A 235 3.98 -3.72 7.67
C MET A 235 5.21 -4.55 8.03
N GLN A 236 6.42 -4.08 7.77
CA GLN A 236 7.63 -4.73 8.27
C GLN A 236 7.76 -4.58 9.78
N GLU A 237 8.60 -5.42 10.39
CA GLU A 237 8.98 -5.27 11.80
C GLU A 237 9.53 -3.87 12.05
N GLY A 238 8.98 -3.20 13.03
CA GLY A 238 9.21 -1.77 13.26
C GLY A 238 7.94 -0.94 13.21
N LEU A 239 6.91 -1.42 12.48
CA LEU A 239 5.55 -0.86 12.53
C LEU A 239 4.61 -1.89 13.15
N LYS A 240 3.73 -1.46 14.04
CA LYS A 240 2.77 -2.32 14.73
C LYS A 240 1.47 -1.61 15.05
N GLY A 241 0.37 -2.37 14.95
CA GLY A 241 -0.96 -1.91 15.25
C GLY A 241 -1.65 -1.26 14.06
N VAL A 242 -2.96 -1.44 14.00
CA VAL A 242 -3.87 -0.78 13.06
C VAL A 242 -4.92 -0.06 13.91
N GLU A 243 -4.80 1.25 13.99
CA GLU A 243 -5.70 2.11 14.77
C GLU A 243 -6.46 3.04 13.82
N ASP A 244 -7.65 3.47 14.22
CA ASP A 244 -8.48 4.43 13.50
C ASP A 244 -8.78 4.05 12.04
N LEU A 245 -8.87 2.74 11.75
CA LEU A 245 -9.20 2.26 10.41
C LEU A 245 -10.55 2.80 9.96
N SER A 246 -10.56 3.43 8.81
CA SER A 246 -11.78 3.94 8.20
C SER A 246 -11.71 3.87 6.69
N ILE A 247 -12.84 3.56 6.05
CA ILE A 247 -12.96 3.42 4.61
C ILE A 247 -14.09 4.34 4.12
N TYR A 248 -13.81 5.09 3.05
CA TYR A 248 -14.74 6.06 2.49
C TYR A 248 -14.89 5.88 0.97
N ASN A 249 -16.11 6.04 0.49
CA ASN A 249 -16.45 6.33 -0.89
C ASN A 249 -16.89 7.79 -0.99
N GLY A 250 -16.02 8.66 -1.50
CA GLY A 250 -16.22 10.11 -1.41
C GLY A 250 -16.35 10.56 0.06
N ASN A 251 -17.51 11.10 0.42
CA ASN A 251 -17.83 11.52 1.80
C ASN A 251 -18.58 10.45 2.60
N GLN A 252 -18.97 9.35 1.96
CA GLN A 252 -19.71 8.28 2.63
C GLN A 252 -18.72 7.31 3.31
N ARG A 253 -18.85 7.14 4.62
CA ARG A 253 -18.13 6.10 5.35
C ARG A 253 -18.78 4.75 5.10
N LEU A 254 -17.96 3.76 4.74
CA LEU A 254 -18.39 2.38 4.54
C LEU A 254 -18.54 1.66 5.89
N SER A 255 -19.40 0.65 5.89
CA SER A 255 -19.71 -0.16 7.08
C SER A 255 -19.03 -1.51 7.03
N GLU A 256 -18.28 -1.85 8.08
CA GLU A 256 -17.72 -3.18 8.26
C GLU A 256 -18.84 -4.24 8.33
N LYS A 257 -18.58 -5.43 7.81
CA LYS A 257 -19.51 -6.57 7.65
C LYS A 257 -20.58 -6.40 6.58
N THR A 258 -20.84 -5.18 6.10
CA THR A 258 -21.78 -4.92 5.01
C THR A 258 -21.04 -4.59 3.71
N ASP A 259 -20.09 -3.65 3.76
CA ASP A 259 -19.36 -3.18 2.60
C ASP A 259 -17.96 -3.80 2.50
N TYR A 260 -17.42 -4.25 3.63
CA TYR A 260 -16.10 -4.91 3.71
C TYR A 260 -15.94 -5.74 4.99
N ILE A 261 -14.94 -6.61 4.98
CA ILE A 261 -14.49 -7.38 6.16
C ILE A 261 -13.01 -7.14 6.34
N VAL A 262 -12.56 -6.97 7.61
CA VAL A 262 -11.14 -6.87 7.96
C VAL A 262 -10.70 -8.09 8.75
N THR A 263 -9.58 -8.67 8.35
CA THR A 263 -8.89 -9.72 9.11
C THR A 263 -7.50 -9.23 9.49
N TYR A 264 -7.19 -9.23 10.79
CA TYR A 264 -5.88 -8.83 11.30
C TYR A 264 -4.98 -10.03 11.54
N TYR A 265 -3.67 -9.83 11.39
CA TYR A 265 -2.62 -10.81 11.65
C TYR A 265 -1.52 -10.19 12.50
N SER A 266 -1.07 -10.92 13.53
CA SER A 266 -0.02 -10.44 14.44
C SER A 266 1.38 -10.47 13.82
N ASP A 267 1.55 -11.14 12.70
CA ASP A 267 2.79 -11.26 11.95
C ASP A 267 2.73 -10.55 10.60
N HIS A 268 3.89 -10.33 9.99
CA HIS A 268 4.05 -9.66 8.70
C HIS A 268 3.80 -10.60 7.51
N THR A 269 3.68 -11.91 7.75
CA THR A 269 3.48 -12.95 6.72
C THR A 269 2.02 -13.33 6.54
N MET A 270 1.11 -12.77 7.36
CA MET A 270 -0.33 -13.05 7.36
C MET A 270 -0.65 -14.51 7.67
N THR A 271 0.07 -15.12 8.61
CA THR A 271 -0.12 -16.53 9.01
C THR A 271 -0.83 -16.67 10.35
N LYS A 272 -0.68 -15.70 11.26
CA LYS A 272 -1.20 -15.75 12.63
C LYS A 272 -2.29 -14.71 12.83
N LYS A 273 -3.55 -15.11 12.68
CA LYS A 273 -4.71 -14.23 12.94
C LYS A 273 -4.72 -13.72 14.38
N THR A 274 -5.21 -12.50 14.55
CA THR A 274 -5.42 -11.86 15.86
C THR A 274 -6.76 -11.10 15.86
N GLU A 275 -7.44 -11.10 16.98
CA GLU A 275 -8.64 -10.28 17.20
C GLU A 275 -8.29 -8.84 17.63
N ASN A 276 -7.06 -8.61 18.06
CA ASN A 276 -6.62 -7.30 18.54
C ASN A 276 -5.88 -6.53 17.43
N ALA A 277 -6.54 -5.54 16.86
CA ALA A 277 -5.97 -4.68 15.82
C ALA A 277 -4.67 -3.96 16.28
N LYS A 278 -4.51 -3.66 17.59
CA LYS A 278 -3.29 -3.05 18.13
C LYS A 278 -2.07 -3.98 18.09
N ASP A 279 -2.29 -5.29 17.96
CA ASP A 279 -1.23 -6.27 17.82
C ASP A 279 -0.91 -6.62 16.37
N ALA A 280 -1.64 -6.05 15.41
CA ALA A 280 -1.49 -6.36 14.00
C ALA A 280 -0.12 -5.95 13.45
N GLY A 281 0.55 -6.84 12.74
CA GLY A 281 1.69 -6.59 11.86
C GLY A 281 1.28 -6.56 10.38
N SER A 282 0.07 -7.04 10.07
CA SER A 282 -0.54 -6.99 8.74
C SER A 282 -2.06 -7.15 8.84
N PHE A 283 -2.77 -6.82 7.76
CA PHE A 283 -4.22 -7.01 7.68
C PHE A 283 -4.68 -7.23 6.25
N LEU A 284 -5.86 -7.85 6.12
CA LEU A 284 -6.57 -8.10 4.88
C LEU A 284 -7.90 -7.36 4.92
N ILE A 285 -8.21 -6.59 3.89
CA ILE A 285 -9.55 -6.04 3.64
C ILE A 285 -10.14 -6.77 2.44
N GLU A 286 -11.27 -7.42 2.63
CA GLU A 286 -12.07 -8.03 1.57
C GLU A 286 -13.32 -7.17 1.35
N PHE A 287 -13.49 -6.64 0.13
CA PHE A 287 -14.59 -5.76 -0.20
C PHE A 287 -15.79 -6.55 -0.73
N ALA A 288 -16.98 -6.21 -0.28
CA ALA A 288 -18.24 -6.72 -0.80
C ALA A 288 -18.58 -5.97 -2.10
N VAL A 289 -18.08 -6.46 -3.23
CA VAL A 289 -18.27 -5.77 -4.54
C VAL A 289 -19.71 -5.85 -5.08
N ASP A 290 -20.57 -6.68 -4.48
CA ASP A 290 -22.03 -6.67 -4.68
C ASP A 290 -22.73 -5.48 -3.98
N SER A 291 -22.05 -4.84 -3.02
CA SER A 291 -22.54 -3.62 -2.41
C SER A 291 -22.47 -2.45 -3.40
N LYS A 292 -23.60 -1.74 -3.53
CA LYS A 292 -23.70 -0.50 -4.34
C LYS A 292 -22.77 0.62 -3.87
N ASN A 293 -22.26 0.53 -2.63
CA ASN A 293 -21.35 1.51 -2.06
C ASN A 293 -19.89 1.22 -2.47
N VAL A 294 -19.62 0.02 -2.99
CA VAL A 294 -18.29 -0.50 -3.30
C VAL A 294 -18.08 -0.66 -4.80
N ASN A 295 -19.05 -1.28 -5.51
CA ASN A 295 -18.91 -1.54 -6.94
C ASN A 295 -18.67 -0.25 -7.74
N GLY A 296 -17.66 -0.24 -8.57
CA GLY A 296 -17.27 0.93 -9.38
C GLY A 296 -16.71 2.12 -8.59
N ALA A 297 -16.53 2.00 -7.27
CA ALA A 297 -16.15 3.11 -6.40
C ALA A 297 -14.66 3.43 -6.42
N SER A 298 -14.34 4.69 -6.09
CA SER A 298 -12.99 5.10 -5.73
C SER A 298 -12.92 5.21 -4.21
N LEU A 299 -12.24 4.26 -3.58
CA LEU A 299 -12.22 4.12 -2.13
C LEU A 299 -10.95 4.70 -1.53
N LYS A 300 -11.10 5.29 -0.34
CA LYS A 300 -9.99 5.77 0.50
C LYS A 300 -10.01 4.99 1.81
N VAL A 301 -8.90 4.31 2.10
CA VAL A 301 -8.67 3.61 3.36
C VAL A 301 -7.62 4.38 4.14
N SER A 302 -7.93 4.81 5.35
CA SER A 302 -6.96 5.43 6.25
C SER A 302 -6.84 4.66 7.55
N TYR A 303 -5.63 4.57 8.07
CA TYR A 303 -5.34 3.97 9.36
C TYR A 303 -4.03 4.52 9.92
N THR A 304 -3.78 4.26 11.20
CA THR A 304 -2.59 4.68 11.92
C THR A 304 -1.85 3.45 12.45
N SER A 305 -0.52 3.47 12.38
CA SER A 305 0.35 2.45 12.98
C SER A 305 1.42 3.08 13.84
N ASN A 306 1.93 2.35 14.83
CA ASN A 306 2.92 2.85 15.77
C ASN A 306 4.33 2.43 15.36
N ALA A 307 5.27 3.37 15.35
CA ALA A 307 6.69 3.08 15.24
C ALA A 307 7.21 2.42 16.53
N THR A 308 7.93 1.31 16.40
CA THR A 308 8.39 0.50 17.56
C THR A 308 9.91 0.45 17.67
N ALA A 309 10.42 0.01 18.82
CA ALA A 309 11.85 -0.17 19.07
C ALA A 309 12.52 -1.23 18.15
N LYS A 310 11.75 -1.93 17.33
CA LYS A 310 12.28 -2.83 16.30
C LYS A 310 12.76 -2.12 15.04
N MET A 311 12.46 -0.83 14.87
CA MET A 311 13.03 -0.04 13.80
C MET A 311 14.55 0.08 13.96
N ILE A 312 15.26 -0.15 12.87
CA ILE A 312 16.73 -0.06 12.84
C ILE A 312 17.13 1.27 12.21
N PRO A 313 17.88 2.13 12.91
CA PRO A 313 18.32 3.40 12.36
C PRO A 313 18.94 3.27 10.97
N GLY A 314 18.51 4.10 10.03
CA GLY A 314 18.96 4.10 8.64
C GLY A 314 18.42 3.00 7.75
N THR A 315 17.73 2.03 8.30
CA THR A 315 17.10 0.97 7.53
C THR A 315 15.63 1.34 7.26
N ALA A 316 15.22 1.31 5.99
CA ALA A 316 13.83 1.53 5.63
C ALA A 316 12.94 0.46 6.27
N THR A 317 11.94 0.87 7.03
CA THR A 317 10.82 0.03 7.44
C THR A 317 9.72 0.19 6.41
N GLU A 318 9.51 -0.83 5.57
CA GLU A 318 8.54 -0.78 4.49
C GLU A 318 7.14 -1.15 4.97
N ASN A 319 6.16 -0.48 4.39
CA ASN A 319 4.74 -0.81 4.52
C ASN A 319 4.15 -0.97 3.12
N THR A 320 3.77 -2.19 2.75
CA THR A 320 3.39 -2.58 1.40
C THR A 320 1.91 -2.97 1.35
N VAL A 321 1.17 -2.38 0.42
CA VAL A 321 -0.16 -2.84 0.06
C VAL A 321 -0.12 -3.63 -1.24
N THR A 322 -0.79 -4.77 -1.28
CA THR A 322 -1.03 -5.58 -2.47
C THR A 322 -2.53 -5.62 -2.74
N LEU A 323 -2.96 -5.11 -3.89
CA LEU A 323 -4.31 -5.28 -4.41
C LEU A 323 -4.39 -6.60 -5.18
N GLU A 324 -5.47 -7.36 -4.98
CA GLU A 324 -5.75 -8.60 -5.72
C GLU A 324 -7.16 -8.57 -6.31
N TRP A 325 -7.29 -9.01 -7.59
CA TRP A 325 -8.55 -9.17 -8.30
C TRP A 325 -8.45 -10.32 -9.31
N PRO A 326 -9.58 -10.99 -9.69
CA PRO A 326 -9.54 -12.14 -10.59
C PRO A 326 -9.15 -11.74 -12.02
N LYS A 327 -8.37 -12.59 -12.69
CA LYS A 327 -8.07 -12.44 -14.13
C LYS A 327 -9.31 -12.65 -14.99
N ASN A 328 -10.21 -13.51 -14.53
CA ASN A 328 -11.46 -13.81 -15.22
C ASN A 328 -12.60 -13.90 -14.20
N VAL A 329 -13.44 -12.88 -14.18
CA VAL A 329 -14.59 -12.79 -13.26
C VAL A 329 -15.69 -13.83 -13.55
N TRP A 330 -15.64 -14.46 -14.71
CA TRP A 330 -16.61 -15.48 -15.14
C TRP A 330 -16.18 -16.91 -14.82
N LYS A 331 -15.00 -17.09 -14.23
CA LYS A 331 -14.43 -18.41 -13.88
C LYS A 331 -14.23 -18.50 -12.39
N GLN A 332 -14.86 -19.51 -11.76
CA GLN A 332 -14.63 -19.81 -10.37
C GLN A 332 -13.18 -20.27 -10.13
N ASN A 333 -12.56 -19.81 -9.05
CA ASN A 333 -11.15 -20.05 -8.73
C ASN A 333 -10.20 -19.62 -9.88
N SER A 334 -10.45 -18.46 -10.46
CA SER A 334 -9.55 -17.84 -11.42
C SER A 334 -8.20 -17.52 -10.76
N ASP A 335 -7.13 -17.46 -11.55
CA ASP A 335 -5.91 -16.81 -11.10
C ASP A 335 -6.19 -15.36 -10.77
N TYR A 336 -5.39 -14.77 -9.87
CA TYR A 336 -5.51 -13.38 -9.48
C TYR A 336 -4.42 -12.54 -10.11
N ASN A 337 -4.80 -11.35 -10.51
CA ASN A 337 -3.86 -10.26 -10.76
C ASN A 337 -3.45 -9.64 -9.43
N THR A 338 -2.25 -9.07 -9.39
CA THR A 338 -1.75 -8.35 -8.24
C THR A 338 -1.15 -7.01 -8.65
N ARG A 339 -1.30 -6.02 -7.81
CA ARG A 339 -0.59 -4.74 -7.94
C ARG A 339 -0.14 -4.28 -6.57
N GLU A 340 1.12 -3.83 -6.50
CA GLU A 340 1.72 -3.43 -5.25
C GLU A 340 2.11 -1.95 -5.24
N LYS A 341 2.01 -1.36 -4.07
CA LYS A 341 2.59 -0.05 -3.75
C LYS A 341 3.15 -0.08 -2.34
N LYS A 342 4.33 0.50 -2.15
CA LYS A 342 4.98 0.57 -0.85
C LYS A 342 5.44 1.98 -0.52
N VAL A 343 5.51 2.24 0.78
CA VAL A 343 6.08 3.44 1.39
C VAL A 343 7.13 3.04 2.41
N LYS A 344 8.03 3.97 2.76
CA LYS A 344 9.18 3.73 3.62
C LYS A 344 9.19 4.69 4.80
N VAL A 345 9.47 4.16 5.98
CA VAL A 345 9.62 4.95 7.21
C VAL A 345 11.01 4.71 7.78
N TYR A 346 11.69 5.78 8.17
CA TYR A 346 13.05 5.76 8.70
C TYR A 346 13.10 6.24 10.14
N THR A 347 14.15 5.88 10.83
CA THR A 347 14.54 6.43 12.13
C THR A 347 16.05 6.56 12.17
N TYR A 348 16.57 7.38 13.10
CA TYR A 348 17.98 7.72 13.20
C TYR A 348 18.47 7.56 14.64
N GLY A 349 19.72 7.93 14.86
CA GLY A 349 20.34 7.87 16.17
C GLY A 349 21.45 8.89 16.38
N ILE A 350 22.02 8.84 17.57
CA ILE A 350 23.18 9.64 17.97
C ILE A 350 24.23 8.69 18.58
N LYS A 351 25.48 8.82 18.17
CA LYS A 351 26.63 8.17 18.80
C LYS A 351 27.45 9.21 19.56
N VAL A 352 27.78 8.93 20.80
CA VAL A 352 28.59 9.78 21.65
C VAL A 352 29.87 9.07 22.00
N ILE A 353 31.02 9.73 21.85
CA ILE A 353 32.29 9.23 22.32
C ILE A 353 32.79 10.20 23.40
N LYS A 354 33.10 9.62 24.57
CA LYS A 354 33.55 10.36 25.74
C LYS A 354 35.07 10.26 25.91
N TYR A 355 35.75 11.40 25.83
CA TYR A 355 37.20 11.51 25.96
C TYR A 355 37.62 12.41 27.13
N ASN A 356 38.87 12.25 27.57
CA ASN A 356 39.59 13.29 28.31
C ASN A 356 40.33 14.23 27.33
N ASP A 357 41.06 15.20 27.89
CA ASP A 357 41.87 16.17 27.12
C ASP A 357 43.11 15.51 26.45
N GLU A 358 43.50 14.34 26.84
CA GLU A 358 44.57 13.50 26.24
C GLU A 358 44.00 12.54 25.15
N LYS A 359 42.72 12.67 24.78
CA LYS A 359 41.98 11.78 23.86
C LYS A 359 41.87 10.31 24.31
N LYS A 360 41.93 10.07 25.61
CA LYS A 360 41.68 8.75 26.20
C LYS A 360 40.19 8.62 26.50
N GLU A 361 39.58 7.49 26.14
CA GLU A 361 38.21 7.16 26.42
C GLU A 361 37.90 7.12 27.92
N LEU A 362 36.72 7.62 28.29
CA LEU A 362 36.27 7.71 29.68
C LEU A 362 34.95 7.01 29.89
N SER A 363 34.91 6.00 30.75
CA SER A 363 33.69 5.34 31.20
C SER A 363 33.01 6.09 32.36
N GLY A 364 31.73 5.77 32.63
CA GLY A 364 30.98 6.22 33.80
C GLY A 364 30.42 7.64 33.73
N ALA A 365 30.49 8.30 32.56
CA ALA A 365 29.75 9.55 32.32
C ALA A 365 28.27 9.26 32.13
N GLU A 366 27.40 10.14 32.65
CA GLU A 366 25.97 10.09 32.42
C GLU A 366 25.53 11.31 31.62
N PHE A 367 24.57 11.10 30.71
CA PHE A 367 24.00 12.12 29.84
C PHE A 367 22.49 12.12 29.88
N THR A 368 21.91 13.27 29.55
CA THR A 368 20.49 13.42 29.24
C THR A 368 20.36 14.12 27.91
N LEU A 369 19.50 13.58 27.01
CA LEU A 369 19.12 14.19 25.74
C LEU A 369 17.84 14.98 25.92
N TYR A 370 17.82 16.23 25.42
CA TYR A 370 16.67 17.14 25.54
C TYR A 370 16.17 17.54 24.14
N LYS A 371 14.89 17.90 24.09
CA LYS A 371 14.23 18.44 22.88
C LYS A 371 14.58 19.91 22.65
N ASP A 372 14.87 20.66 23.73
CA ASP A 372 15.03 22.10 23.73
C ASP A 372 16.39 22.53 24.31
N SER A 373 16.88 23.68 23.86
CA SER A 373 18.17 24.25 24.29
C SER A 373 18.23 24.66 25.75
N GLU A 374 17.07 24.86 26.40
CA GLU A 374 16.97 25.20 27.81
C GLU A 374 17.00 23.96 28.72
N CYS A 375 17.04 22.76 28.13
CA CYS A 375 17.08 21.47 28.81
C CYS A 375 15.88 21.25 29.74
N LYS A 376 14.68 21.59 29.32
CA LYS A 376 13.43 21.43 30.07
C LYS A 376 12.74 20.11 29.77
N GLU A 377 12.70 19.69 28.50
CA GLU A 377 12.03 18.48 28.04
C GLU A 377 13.03 17.37 27.73
N ALA A 378 13.20 16.44 28.65
CA ALA A 378 14.10 15.30 28.48
C ALA A 378 13.42 14.15 27.75
N PHE A 379 14.18 13.51 26.88
CA PHE A 379 13.82 12.19 26.34
C PHE A 379 14.06 11.10 27.39
N SER A 380 13.33 10.01 27.27
CA SER A 380 13.52 8.80 28.08
C SER A 380 13.89 7.62 27.20
N PHE A 381 14.83 6.83 27.65
CA PHE A 381 15.39 5.70 26.90
C PHE A 381 15.34 4.41 27.72
N ALA A 382 15.08 3.28 27.06
CA ALA A 382 15.24 1.95 27.61
C ALA A 382 16.62 1.41 27.25
N LYS A 383 17.31 0.81 28.23
CA LYS A 383 18.62 0.19 28.02
C LYS A 383 18.45 -1.14 27.27
N GLU A 384 19.12 -1.30 26.13
CA GLU A 384 19.16 -2.54 25.36
C GLU A 384 20.42 -3.36 25.69
N ALA A 385 21.56 -2.67 25.80
CA ALA A 385 22.86 -3.23 26.15
C ALA A 385 23.71 -2.16 26.85
N ASP A 386 24.94 -2.50 27.23
CA ASP A 386 25.85 -1.51 27.82
C ASP A 386 26.19 -0.43 26.79
N GLY A 387 25.95 0.84 27.15
CA GLY A 387 26.11 1.99 26.27
C GLY A 387 25.08 2.09 25.12
N ILE A 388 24.09 1.19 24.98
CA ILE A 388 23.10 1.18 23.90
C ILE A 388 21.69 1.34 24.46
N TYR A 389 20.97 2.34 23.95
CA TYR A 389 19.66 2.73 24.43
C TYR A 389 18.72 3.05 23.26
N SER A 390 17.47 2.61 23.35
CA SER A 390 16.39 2.99 22.43
C SER A 390 15.40 3.94 23.07
N LEU A 391 14.91 4.89 22.30
CA LEU A 391 13.85 5.80 22.74
C LEU A 391 12.67 4.96 23.25
N SER A 392 12.19 5.27 24.45
CA SER A 392 11.20 4.43 25.12
C SER A 392 9.96 5.18 25.53
N SER A 393 8.82 4.49 25.71
CA SER A 393 7.64 5.01 26.38
C SER A 393 7.79 4.87 27.91
N LYS A 394 7.11 5.71 28.63
CA LYS A 394 7.11 5.72 30.11
C LYS A 394 6.67 4.40 30.75
N GLU A 395 6.22 3.43 29.96
CA GLU A 395 5.64 2.16 30.43
C GLU A 395 6.67 1.04 30.66
N VAL A 396 7.90 1.21 30.15
CA VAL A 396 9.01 0.29 30.39
C VAL A 396 10.03 1.00 31.24
N ALA A 397 10.84 0.30 32.05
CA ALA A 397 11.91 0.85 32.85
C ALA A 397 12.83 1.78 32.02
N ALA A 398 12.36 3.00 31.81
CA ALA A 398 13.01 4.01 31.00
C ALA A 398 13.61 5.08 31.92
N SER A 399 14.80 5.56 31.56
CA SER A 399 15.50 6.62 32.25
C SER A 399 15.80 7.77 31.29
N SER A 400 15.74 9.00 31.79
CA SER A 400 16.31 10.14 31.09
C SER A 400 17.83 10.18 31.16
N ASN A 401 18.44 9.56 32.16
CA ASN A 401 19.89 9.44 32.31
C ASN A 401 20.37 8.17 31.59
N VAL A 402 21.29 8.34 30.65
CA VAL A 402 21.94 7.30 29.86
C VAL A 402 23.44 7.30 30.15
N VAL A 403 24.07 6.15 30.24
CA VAL A 403 25.46 5.95 30.69
C VAL A 403 26.29 5.44 29.53
N VAL A 404 27.51 5.99 29.35
CA VAL A 404 28.49 5.44 28.40
C VAL A 404 28.96 4.06 28.88
N ASP A 405 29.34 3.20 27.93
CA ASP A 405 29.92 1.87 28.20
C ASP A 405 31.33 1.98 28.80
N SER A 406 31.99 0.82 28.99
CA SER A 406 33.38 0.71 29.47
C SER A 406 34.41 1.39 28.55
N ASN A 407 34.08 1.59 27.28
CA ASN A 407 34.92 2.23 26.26
C ASN A 407 34.54 3.71 26.02
N GLY A 408 33.68 4.27 26.87
CA GLY A 408 33.26 5.67 26.75
C GLY A 408 32.29 5.92 25.58
N GLN A 409 31.64 4.89 25.08
CA GLN A 409 30.72 4.97 23.95
C GLN A 409 29.24 4.94 24.41
N LEU A 410 28.40 5.73 23.73
CA LEU A 410 26.97 5.76 23.98
C LEU A 410 26.26 5.83 22.62
N THR A 411 25.28 4.96 22.41
CA THR A 411 24.42 4.95 21.23
C THR A 411 22.97 5.15 21.64
N LEU A 412 22.33 6.19 21.10
CA LEU A 412 20.92 6.51 21.27
C LEU A 412 20.20 6.24 19.95
N LYS A 413 19.16 5.38 19.96
CA LYS A 413 18.43 4.95 18.79
C LYS A 413 16.97 5.43 18.81
N GLY A 414 16.35 5.47 17.64
CA GLY A 414 14.91 5.67 17.50
C GLY A 414 14.49 7.13 17.52
N LEU A 415 15.35 8.02 17.03
CA LEU A 415 15.13 9.43 16.92
C LEU A 415 14.63 9.80 15.51
N ASP A 416 13.84 10.85 15.41
CA ASP A 416 13.44 11.49 14.17
C ASP A 416 14.50 12.50 13.69
N GLU A 417 14.34 13.06 12.51
CA GLU A 417 15.07 14.24 12.09
C GLU A 417 14.75 15.43 13.03
N GLY A 418 15.73 16.28 13.23
CA GLY A 418 15.56 17.46 14.09
C GLY A 418 16.81 17.90 14.83
N ASN A 419 16.61 18.84 15.75
CA ASN A 419 17.66 19.35 16.63
C ASN A 419 17.48 18.77 18.03
N TYR A 420 18.57 18.28 18.58
CA TYR A 420 18.67 17.68 19.91
C TYR A 420 19.74 18.37 20.74
N TYR A 421 19.64 18.28 22.06
CA TYR A 421 20.54 18.94 22.97
C TYR A 421 21.03 17.94 24.03
N LEU A 422 22.30 17.56 23.94
CA LEU A 422 22.94 16.60 24.85
C LEU A 422 23.64 17.33 25.96
N LYS A 423 23.36 16.96 27.20
CA LYS A 423 23.97 17.53 28.42
C LYS A 423 24.55 16.44 29.29
N GLU A 424 25.78 16.63 29.74
CA GLU A 424 26.37 15.77 30.74
C GLU A 424 25.74 16.06 32.11
N THR A 425 25.19 15.03 32.76
CA THR A 425 24.57 15.12 34.09
C THR A 425 25.44 14.61 35.21
N LYS A 426 26.43 13.74 34.85
CA LYS A 426 27.45 13.25 35.80
C LYS A 426 28.77 13.00 35.08
N ALA A 427 29.82 13.57 35.57
CA ALA A 427 31.17 13.37 35.04
C ALA A 427 31.76 12.03 35.48
N PRO A 428 32.73 11.45 34.71
CA PRO A 428 33.56 10.36 35.18
C PRO A 428 34.30 10.70 36.47
N THR A 429 34.62 9.69 37.28
CA THR A 429 35.34 9.89 38.54
C THR A 429 36.69 10.56 38.30
N GLY A 430 36.99 11.66 39.01
CA GLY A 430 38.20 12.43 38.87
C GLY A 430 38.20 13.51 37.79
N TYR A 431 37.09 13.69 37.12
CA TYR A 431 36.91 14.71 36.07
C TYR A 431 35.87 15.78 36.48
N ALA A 432 36.03 16.98 35.93
CA ALA A 432 35.11 18.06 36.15
C ALA A 432 33.88 17.90 35.23
N LEU A 433 32.67 18.16 35.76
CA LEU A 433 31.43 18.12 35.01
C LEU A 433 31.45 19.18 33.89
N SER A 434 31.19 18.77 32.65
CA SER A 434 30.97 19.69 31.55
C SER A 434 29.61 20.42 31.71
N ARG A 435 29.66 21.75 31.65
CA ARG A 435 28.45 22.59 31.66
C ARG A 435 27.93 22.88 30.25
N GLU A 436 28.69 22.44 29.22
CA GLU A 436 28.34 22.67 27.83
C GLU A 436 27.14 21.80 27.43
N VAL A 437 26.16 22.40 26.79
CA VAL A 437 25.08 21.69 26.12
C VAL A 437 25.45 21.55 24.65
N LYS A 438 25.62 20.32 24.18
CA LYS A 438 25.96 20.03 22.78
C LYS A 438 24.71 19.96 21.94
N LYS A 439 24.57 20.87 20.95
CA LYS A 439 23.53 20.76 19.91
C LYS A 439 23.92 19.68 18.91
N VAL A 440 22.99 18.76 18.62
CA VAL A 440 23.11 17.73 17.61
C VAL A 440 21.97 17.88 16.61
N THR A 441 22.29 17.91 15.32
CA THR A 441 21.29 17.98 14.25
C THR A 441 21.26 16.65 13.51
N ILE A 442 20.10 16.04 13.42
CA ILE A 442 19.84 14.87 12.60
C ILE A 442 19.12 15.35 11.35
N LYS A 443 19.72 15.14 10.18
CA LYS A 443 19.14 15.48 8.87
C LYS A 443 19.59 14.46 7.84
N ASP A 444 18.63 13.77 7.19
CA ASP A 444 18.92 12.81 6.11
C ASP A 444 19.52 13.52 4.88
N SER A 445 20.39 12.83 4.18
CA SER A 445 21.02 13.35 2.96
C SER A 445 20.03 13.58 1.80
N GLY A 446 18.91 12.90 1.81
CA GLY A 446 17.82 13.03 0.84
C GLY A 446 16.67 13.94 1.28
N ALA A 447 16.73 14.54 2.47
CA ALA A 447 15.64 15.35 3.05
C ALA A 447 15.21 16.51 2.14
N ASP A 448 16.15 17.22 1.55
CA ASP A 448 15.87 18.38 0.69
C ASP A 448 15.16 18.00 -0.63
N THR A 449 15.19 16.74 -1.02
CA THR A 449 14.51 16.21 -2.23
C THR A 449 13.30 15.34 -1.91
N ASN A 450 12.94 15.22 -0.65
CA ASN A 450 11.89 14.30 -0.15
C ASN A 450 12.11 12.84 -0.58
N LYS A 451 13.38 12.42 -0.66
CA LYS A 451 13.78 11.05 -0.99
C LYS A 451 14.79 10.57 0.05
N LEU A 452 14.29 10.23 1.23
CA LEU A 452 15.14 9.79 2.33
C LEU A 452 15.96 8.57 1.94
N THR A 453 17.23 8.59 2.36
CA THR A 453 18.23 7.56 2.06
C THR A 453 18.52 6.65 3.24
N GLY A 454 18.16 7.08 4.46
CA GLY A 454 18.54 6.44 5.71
C GLY A 454 19.96 6.79 6.16
N LYS A 455 20.61 7.78 5.51
CA LYS A 455 21.96 8.24 5.86
C LYS A 455 21.95 9.74 6.12
N LEU A 456 22.74 10.20 7.07
CA LEU A 456 22.85 11.61 7.37
C LEU A 456 23.73 12.34 6.34
N GLN A 457 23.58 13.66 6.24
CA GLN A 457 24.29 14.48 5.23
C GLN A 457 25.80 14.43 5.32
N ASP A 458 26.32 14.43 6.55
CA ASP A 458 27.76 14.52 6.83
C ASP A 458 28.35 13.16 7.25
N ASP A 459 27.51 12.13 7.39
CA ASP A 459 27.87 10.79 7.87
C ASP A 459 27.53 9.72 6.83
N THR A 460 28.28 8.64 6.86
CA THR A 460 28.04 7.49 5.97
C THR A 460 26.93 6.56 6.48
N ASP A 461 26.50 6.78 7.73
CA ASP A 461 25.45 5.98 8.38
C ASP A 461 24.28 6.84 8.90
N ALA A 462 23.45 6.26 9.73
CA ALA A 462 22.22 6.86 10.27
C ALA A 462 22.41 7.54 11.64
N TYR A 463 23.63 7.76 12.06
CA TYR A 463 23.93 8.29 13.39
C TYR A 463 24.69 9.60 13.30
N ALA A 464 24.26 10.59 14.07
CA ALA A 464 25.02 11.81 14.26
C ALA A 464 26.10 11.57 15.32
N ASP A 465 27.38 11.70 14.93
CA ASP A 465 28.51 11.51 15.82
C ASP A 465 28.80 12.76 16.65
N ILE A 466 29.06 12.57 17.94
CA ILE A 466 29.36 13.65 18.87
C ILE A 466 30.50 13.26 19.82
N THR A 467 31.42 14.19 20.02
CA THR A 467 32.50 14.04 20.98
C THR A 467 32.30 14.95 22.19
N VAL A 468 32.42 14.37 23.39
CA VAL A 468 32.37 15.13 24.66
C VAL A 468 33.66 14.93 25.40
N ILE A 469 34.32 16.05 25.77
CA ILE A 469 35.65 16.03 26.44
C ILE A 469 35.51 16.56 27.86
N ASN A 470 36.03 15.82 28.87
CA ASN A 470 36.19 16.34 30.23
C ASN A 470 37.67 16.55 30.57
N LYS A 471 37.91 17.63 31.30
CA LYS A 471 39.23 17.94 31.89
C LYS A 471 39.32 17.36 33.28
N LYS A 472 40.51 16.95 33.70
CA LYS A 472 40.74 16.50 35.08
C LYS A 472 40.24 17.55 36.06
N GLY A 473 39.47 17.12 37.03
CA GLY A 473 38.99 17.99 38.11
C GLY A 473 40.17 18.47 38.95
N PHE A 474 40.07 19.68 39.50
CA PHE A 474 40.99 20.13 40.51
C PHE A 474 40.73 19.26 41.76
N THR A 475 41.63 18.31 42.03
CA THR A 475 41.73 17.76 43.38
C THR A 475 42.37 18.83 44.22
N LEU A 476 41.57 19.50 45.05
CA LEU A 476 42.17 20.23 46.16
C LEU A 476 43.10 19.26 46.86
N PRO A 477 44.39 19.65 47.14
CA PRO A 477 45.25 18.82 47.92
C PRO A 477 44.47 18.42 49.19
N LYS A 478 44.44 17.14 49.54
CA LYS A 478 43.99 16.70 50.87
C LYS A 478 44.89 17.40 51.89
N THR A 479 44.43 18.56 52.34
CA THR A 479 45.05 19.23 53.51
C THR A 479 44.60 18.52 54.80
N GLY A 480 44.87 17.24 54.84
CA GLY A 480 44.68 16.41 56.00
C GLY A 480 45.90 15.56 56.19
N ASP A 481 46.67 15.89 57.10
CA ASP A 481 47.67 15.37 57.99
C ASP A 481 49.01 16.12 57.98
N ASN A 482 49.62 16.52 56.88
CA ASN A 482 50.90 17.20 56.93
C ASN A 482 50.82 18.71 56.75
N GLY A 483 49.81 19.22 56.06
CA GLY A 483 49.59 20.66 55.81
C GLY A 483 49.16 21.42 57.09
N MET A 484 48.24 20.83 57.88
CA MET A 484 47.88 21.38 59.18
C MET A 484 49.00 21.45 60.19
N MET A 485 49.90 20.40 60.17
CA MET A 485 51.04 20.38 61.03
C MET A 485 52.05 21.47 60.64
N LEU A 486 52.26 21.70 59.36
CA LEU A 486 53.16 22.78 58.89
C LEU A 486 52.58 24.17 59.20
N LEU A 487 51.30 24.39 59.01
CA LEU A 487 50.65 25.65 59.34
C LEU A 487 50.62 25.95 60.85
N THR A 488 50.42 24.92 61.67
CA THR A 488 50.48 25.04 63.10
C THR A 488 51.93 25.33 63.59
N VAL A 489 52.93 24.67 63.01
CA VAL A 489 54.33 24.94 63.33
C VAL A 489 54.77 26.34 62.88
N PHE A 490 54.46 26.78 61.70
CA PHE A 490 54.74 28.13 61.20
C PHE A 490 53.98 29.20 61.99
N GLY A 491 52.68 28.97 62.25
CA GLY A 491 51.81 29.87 63.02
C GLY A 491 52.31 30.04 64.44
N THR A 492 52.73 28.99 65.11
CA THR A 492 53.31 29.07 66.47
C THR A 492 54.70 29.74 66.49
N LEU A 493 55.56 29.46 65.50
CA LEU A 493 56.85 30.17 65.35
C LEU A 493 56.66 31.69 65.10
N MET A 494 55.71 32.12 64.30
CA MET A 494 55.42 33.53 64.12
C MET A 494 54.82 34.21 65.37
N ALA A 495 53.97 33.48 66.12
CA ALA A 495 53.41 34.00 67.35
C ALA A 495 54.51 34.16 68.43
N ILE A 496 55.49 33.17 68.54
CA ILE A 496 56.60 33.27 69.46
C ILE A 496 57.55 34.39 69.08
N SER A 497 57.88 34.55 67.82
CA SER A 497 58.72 35.66 67.34
C SER A 497 58.02 37.03 67.47
N GLY A 498 56.70 37.15 67.29
CA GLY A 498 55.98 38.36 67.58
C GLY A 498 55.94 38.78 69.03
N VAL A 499 55.79 37.82 69.95
CA VAL A 499 55.87 38.05 71.40
C VAL A 499 57.27 38.40 71.78
N GLY A 500 58.30 37.73 71.24
CA GLY A 500 59.72 38.06 71.47
C GLY A 500 60.07 39.48 71.03
N LEU A 501 59.62 39.92 69.91
CA LEU A 501 59.82 41.30 69.43
C LEU A 501 59.06 42.31 70.30
N PHE A 502 57.88 41.98 70.79
CA PHE A 502 57.08 42.86 71.65
C PHE A 502 57.71 43.03 73.02
N VAL A 503 58.31 41.98 73.57
CA VAL A 503 59.10 42.00 74.88
C VAL A 503 60.35 42.79 74.68
N LEU A 504 61.06 42.68 73.55
CA LEU A 504 62.30 43.45 73.28
C LEU A 504 62.01 44.93 73.04
N ALA A 505 60.88 45.27 72.42
CA ALA A 505 60.47 46.66 72.19
C ALA A 505 60.07 47.39 73.51
N ARG A 506 59.70 46.65 74.57
CA ARG A 506 59.35 47.27 75.89
C ARG A 506 60.55 47.53 76.79
N LYS A 507 61.75 47.05 76.43
CA LYS A 507 63.00 47.37 77.18
C LYS A 507 63.67 48.58 76.57
N LYS A 508 63.07 49.72 76.67
CA LYS A 508 63.80 50.98 76.52
C LYS A 508 64.35 51.41 77.87
N PRO A 509 65.63 51.72 77.96
CA PRO A 509 66.21 52.24 79.21
C PRO A 509 65.75 53.67 79.38
N GLN A 510 65.34 53.97 80.63
CA GLN A 510 65.20 55.34 81.08
C GLN A 510 66.53 56.04 81.08
N LYS A 511 66.66 57.15 80.45
CA LYS A 511 67.40 58.31 80.86
C LYS A 511 66.55 59.56 80.71
#